data_95c2cffc358f77108dadd55a2942975f
#
_entry.id   95c2cffc358f77108dadd55a2942975f
#
_cell.length_a   1.000
_cell.length_b   1.000
_cell.length_c   1.000
_cell.angle_alpha   90.00
_cell.angle_beta   90.00
_cell.angle_gamma   90.00
#
_symmetry.space_group_name_H-M   'P 1'
#
loop_
_entity.id
_entity.type
_entity.pdbx_description
1 polymer ?
#
loop_
_entity_poly.entity_id
_entity_poly.type
_entity_poly.pdbx_seq_one_letter_code
_entity_poly.pdbx_strand_id
1 'polypeptide(L)'
;QDAVLGANLELGLQEWIPQLQDAGANLTIGGSYVSKYQKEDTIIFNTVIQPEGKYDYYYNLPQWVGAGSVRAQLQMKGWNAMVEYAYKANDPSILNNYSYKHGEALLMSLSYSQKGLAILAQAKRSENMSLRSDRQANLMAGTINHMPPFATQHTYMLASLYPYGTEKTANEWAFQGEIRYTWKRGTKMGGRYGTTLKLNASHIRGTS
;
A
#
# COMPACT_ATOMS: atom_id res chain seq x y z
N GLN A 1 25.71 -11.19 6.65
CA GLN A 1 24.42 -11.39 7.34
C GLN A 1 23.56 -10.17 7.05
N ASP A 2 22.37 -10.40 6.55
CA ASP A 2 21.39 -9.35 6.30
C ASP A 2 20.54 -9.17 7.57
N ALA A 3 20.12 -7.95 7.84
CA ALA A 3 19.32 -7.63 9.00
C ALA A 3 18.17 -6.66 8.62
N VAL A 4 17.02 -6.86 9.24
CA VAL A 4 15.87 -5.97 9.13
C VAL A 4 15.45 -5.55 10.52
N LEU A 5 15.32 -4.24 10.74
CA LEU A 5 14.88 -3.63 11.99
C LEU A 5 13.65 -2.75 11.71
N GLY A 6 12.70 -2.75 12.61
CA GLY A 6 11.50 -1.92 12.47
C GLY A 6 10.99 -1.42 13.81
N ALA A 7 10.31 -0.28 13.75
CA ALA A 7 9.61 0.32 14.88
C ALA A 7 8.27 0.90 14.43
N ASN A 8 7.28 0.87 15.31
CA ASN A 8 5.94 1.43 15.07
C ASN A 8 5.47 2.15 16.32
N LEU A 9 4.86 3.33 16.13
CA LEU A 9 4.25 4.12 17.20
C LEU A 9 2.85 4.55 16.77
N GLU A 10 1.89 4.49 17.70
CA GLU A 10 0.54 5.00 17.53
C GLU A 10 0.13 5.82 18.75
N LEU A 11 -0.52 6.96 18.51
CA LEU A 11 -1.02 7.87 19.55
C LEU A 11 -2.50 8.17 19.29
N GLY A 12 -3.34 7.88 20.28
CA GLY A 12 -4.74 8.28 20.31
C GLY A 12 -4.88 9.69 20.86
N LEU A 13 -5.23 10.66 20.04
CA LEU A 13 -5.30 12.08 20.43
C LEU A 13 -6.60 12.44 21.16
N GLN A 14 -7.62 11.62 21.10
CA GLN A 14 -8.90 11.86 21.77
C GLN A 14 -8.75 12.01 23.29
N GLU A 15 -7.73 11.41 23.92
CA GLU A 15 -7.48 11.53 25.35
C GLU A 15 -6.85 12.88 25.74
N TRP A 16 -6.22 13.55 24.78
CA TRP A 16 -5.49 14.81 25.00
C TRP A 16 -6.25 16.04 24.52
N ILE A 17 -7.25 15.85 23.65
CA ILE A 17 -8.03 16.92 23.05
C ILE A 17 -9.50 16.75 23.42
N PRO A 18 -10.01 17.48 24.44
CA PRO A 18 -11.39 17.35 24.93
C PRO A 18 -12.45 17.56 23.83
N GLN A 19 -12.19 18.46 22.90
CA GLN A 19 -13.10 18.75 21.78
C GLN A 19 -13.38 17.52 20.89
N LEU A 20 -12.44 16.57 20.79
CA LEU A 20 -12.64 15.32 20.07
C LEU A 20 -13.54 14.38 20.85
N GLN A 21 -13.40 14.32 22.16
CA GLN A 21 -14.29 13.54 23.03
C GLN A 21 -15.73 14.05 22.98
N ASP A 22 -15.93 15.36 23.08
CA ASP A 22 -17.25 15.99 23.00
C ASP A 22 -17.93 15.75 21.65
N ALA A 23 -17.15 15.70 20.58
CA ALA A 23 -17.64 15.40 19.24
C ALA A 23 -17.92 13.90 19.03
N GLY A 24 -17.49 13.01 19.94
CA GLY A 24 -17.49 11.57 19.79
C GLY A 24 -16.57 11.12 18.64
N ALA A 25 -15.44 11.81 18.47
CA ALA A 25 -14.46 11.56 17.45
C ALA A 25 -13.20 10.90 18.03
N ASN A 26 -12.70 9.86 17.38
CA ASN A 26 -11.44 9.21 17.69
C ASN A 26 -10.42 9.57 16.60
N LEU A 27 -9.36 10.25 16.98
CA LEU A 27 -8.24 10.58 16.09
C LEU A 27 -6.99 9.84 16.53
N THR A 28 -6.47 8.99 15.66
CA THR A 28 -5.22 8.27 15.88
C THR A 28 -4.18 8.73 14.87
N ILE A 29 -2.97 9.04 15.34
CA ILE A 29 -1.82 9.34 14.49
C ILE A 29 -0.77 8.27 14.73
N GLY A 30 -0.15 7.76 13.68
CA GLY A 30 0.88 6.75 13.79
C GLY A 30 2.04 7.02 12.86
N GLY A 31 3.17 6.40 13.18
CA GLY A 31 4.37 6.39 12.36
C GLY A 31 5.06 5.04 12.44
N SER A 32 5.60 4.60 11.32
CA SER A 32 6.37 3.37 11.22
C SER A 32 7.70 3.64 10.55
N TYR A 33 8.72 2.94 10.95
CA TYR A 33 10.03 2.97 10.31
C TYR A 33 10.57 1.55 10.19
N VAL A 34 11.14 1.23 9.05
CA VAL A 34 11.85 -0.02 8.80
C VAL A 34 13.18 0.29 8.14
N SER A 35 14.23 -0.39 8.55
CA SER A 35 15.55 -0.31 7.95
C SER A 35 16.06 -1.72 7.66
N LYS A 36 16.61 -1.90 6.49
CA LYS A 36 17.34 -3.13 6.13
C LYS A 36 18.81 -2.84 5.98
N TYR A 37 19.61 -3.77 6.43
CA TYR A 37 21.03 -3.86 6.12
C TYR A 37 21.26 -5.05 5.19
N GLN A 38 21.92 -4.82 4.07
CA GLN A 38 22.36 -5.89 3.17
C GLN A 38 23.80 -5.60 2.79
N LYS A 39 24.65 -6.59 2.99
CA LYS A 39 26.05 -6.49 2.57
C LYS A 39 26.12 -6.18 1.09
N GLU A 40 27.08 -5.35 0.71
CA GLU A 40 27.29 -4.98 -0.68
C GLU A 40 27.61 -6.22 -1.52
N ASP A 41 26.79 -6.46 -2.54
CA ASP A 41 27.02 -7.46 -3.57
C ASP A 41 27.63 -6.79 -4.80
N THR A 42 28.64 -7.44 -5.38
CA THR A 42 29.24 -6.95 -6.61
C THR A 42 28.39 -7.34 -7.79
N ILE A 43 27.56 -6.40 -8.29
CA ILE A 43 26.70 -6.61 -9.46
C ILE A 43 27.27 -5.84 -10.64
N ILE A 44 27.67 -6.56 -11.68
CA ILE A 44 28.18 -5.98 -12.91
C ILE A 44 26.97 -5.58 -13.78
N PHE A 45 26.89 -4.31 -14.17
CA PHE A 45 25.84 -3.84 -15.07
C PHE A 45 26.31 -3.69 -16.53
N ASN A 46 27.62 -3.57 -16.75
CA ASN A 46 28.19 -3.50 -18.08
C ASN A 46 29.63 -4.04 -18.09
N THR A 47 29.98 -4.67 -19.18
CA THR A 47 31.36 -5.12 -19.45
C THR A 47 31.77 -4.52 -20.78
N VAL A 48 32.81 -3.70 -20.78
CA VAL A 48 33.35 -3.10 -22.01
C VAL A 48 34.69 -3.78 -22.31
N ILE A 49 34.80 -4.32 -23.53
CA ILE A 49 36.03 -4.94 -24.04
C ILE A 49 36.69 -3.90 -24.95
N GLN A 50 37.86 -3.43 -24.59
CA GLN A 50 38.69 -2.53 -25.35
C GLN A 50 40.01 -3.25 -25.74
N PRO A 51 40.77 -2.74 -26.72
CA PRO A 51 42.06 -3.33 -27.09
C PRO A 51 43.03 -3.47 -25.93
N GLU A 52 42.89 -2.63 -24.92
CA GLU A 52 43.75 -2.58 -23.72
C GLU A 52 43.32 -3.50 -22.59
N GLY A 53 42.09 -4.12 -22.68
CA GLY A 53 41.57 -5.04 -21.68
C GLY A 53 40.07 -5.03 -21.53
N LYS A 54 39.61 -5.83 -20.54
CA LYS A 54 38.22 -5.94 -20.15
C LYS A 54 37.94 -5.04 -18.93
N TYR A 55 36.93 -4.18 -19.02
CA TYR A 55 36.52 -3.27 -17.95
C TYR A 55 35.11 -3.61 -17.51
N ASP A 56 34.92 -3.93 -16.24
CA ASP A 56 33.62 -4.23 -15.63
C ASP A 56 33.14 -3.01 -14.85
N TYR A 57 31.89 -2.60 -15.10
CA TYR A 57 31.21 -1.52 -14.39
C TYR A 57 30.25 -2.10 -13.36
N TYR A 58 30.31 -1.62 -12.14
CA TYR A 58 29.57 -2.12 -11.01
C TYR A 58 28.52 -1.11 -10.54
N TYR A 59 27.38 -1.63 -10.03
CA TYR A 59 26.43 -0.81 -9.28
C TYR A 59 27.00 -0.45 -7.91
N ASN A 60 26.88 0.82 -7.53
CA ASN A 60 27.18 1.29 -6.18
C ASN A 60 25.91 1.10 -5.32
N LEU A 61 25.79 -0.02 -4.63
CA LEU A 61 24.57 -0.40 -3.91
C LEU A 61 24.63 0.09 -2.46
N PRO A 62 23.60 0.79 -1.96
CA PRO A 62 23.55 1.21 -0.57
C PRO A 62 23.43 0.00 0.35
N GLN A 63 24.26 -0.10 1.37
CA GLN A 63 24.19 -1.18 2.37
C GLN A 63 23.00 -1.01 3.31
N TRP A 64 22.66 0.24 3.64
CA TRP A 64 21.53 0.59 4.49
C TRP A 64 20.41 1.24 3.67
N VAL A 65 19.20 0.73 3.80
CA VAL A 65 18.01 1.29 3.18
C VAL A 65 16.93 1.46 4.23
N GLY A 66 16.47 2.69 4.42
CA GLY A 66 15.37 3.02 5.32
C GLY A 66 14.07 3.30 4.56
N ALA A 67 12.96 2.94 5.15
CA ALA A 67 11.62 3.35 4.72
C ALA A 67 10.80 3.74 5.95
N GLY A 68 9.96 4.74 5.81
CA GLY A 68 9.10 5.20 6.89
C GLY A 68 7.72 5.58 6.39
N SER A 69 6.72 5.50 7.25
CA SER A 69 5.37 6.00 6.97
C SER A 69 4.83 6.82 8.12
N VAL A 70 3.92 7.72 7.77
CA VAL A 70 3.07 8.45 8.72
C VAL A 70 1.62 8.20 8.34
N ARG A 71 0.76 8.00 9.34
CA ARG A 71 -0.67 7.73 9.12
C ARG A 71 -1.53 8.50 10.10
N ALA A 72 -2.74 8.84 9.64
CA ALA A 72 -3.79 9.41 10.48
C ALA A 72 -5.10 8.69 10.21
N GLN A 73 -5.85 8.41 11.25
CA GLN A 73 -7.17 7.81 11.18
C GLN A 73 -8.14 8.59 12.04
N LEU A 74 -9.26 8.97 11.45
CA LEU A 74 -10.36 9.65 12.11
C LEU A 74 -11.63 8.80 12.05
N GLN A 75 -12.23 8.55 13.20
CA GLN A 75 -13.52 7.88 13.31
C GLN A 75 -14.52 8.80 14.00
N MET A 76 -15.66 9.04 13.40
CA MET A 76 -16.70 9.91 13.94
C MET A 76 -18.08 9.60 13.35
N LYS A 77 -19.08 9.30 14.18
CA LYS A 77 -20.50 9.20 13.78
C LYS A 77 -20.76 8.38 12.50
N GLY A 78 -20.14 7.19 12.41
CA GLY A 78 -20.28 6.30 11.26
C GLY A 78 -19.30 6.58 10.10
N TRP A 79 -18.56 7.67 10.16
CA TRP A 79 -17.45 7.95 9.27
C TRP A 79 -16.15 7.34 9.78
N ASN A 80 -15.36 6.80 8.88
CA ASN A 80 -13.97 6.40 9.13
C ASN A 80 -13.14 6.88 7.95
N ALA A 81 -12.18 7.75 8.23
CA ALA A 81 -11.23 8.28 7.26
C ALA A 81 -9.82 7.87 7.67
N MET A 82 -9.02 7.40 6.72
CA MET A 82 -7.62 7.05 6.92
C MET A 82 -6.78 7.61 5.78
N VAL A 83 -5.62 8.13 6.12
CA VAL A 83 -4.58 8.50 5.18
C VAL A 83 -3.23 7.99 5.69
N GLU A 84 -2.43 7.40 4.80
CA GLU A 84 -1.06 7.00 5.08
C GLU A 84 -0.17 7.45 3.92
N TYR A 85 0.95 8.07 4.26
CA TYR A 85 2.01 8.39 3.33
C TYR A 85 3.28 7.65 3.74
N ALA A 86 3.90 6.97 2.78
CA ALA A 86 5.14 6.23 2.98
C ALA A 86 6.22 6.72 2.02
N TYR A 87 7.44 6.79 2.53
CA TYR A 87 8.65 7.13 1.80
C TYR A 87 9.70 6.05 1.99
N LYS A 88 10.37 5.68 0.91
CA LYS A 88 11.48 4.72 0.90
C LYS A 88 12.70 5.36 0.27
N ALA A 89 13.86 5.26 0.93
CA ALA A 89 15.15 5.63 0.36
C ALA A 89 15.44 4.81 -0.91
N ASN A 90 16.37 5.27 -1.73
CA ASN A 90 16.78 4.55 -2.94
C ASN A 90 17.27 3.14 -2.59
N ASP A 91 16.72 2.16 -3.27
CA ASP A 91 17.07 0.75 -3.14
C ASP A 91 17.12 0.10 -4.53
N PRO A 92 18.26 0.24 -5.24
CA PRO A 92 18.44 -0.42 -6.53
C PRO A 92 18.32 -1.93 -6.40
N SER A 93 17.43 -2.53 -7.19
CA SER A 93 17.13 -3.96 -7.15
C SER A 93 16.73 -4.45 -8.54
N ILE A 94 16.71 -5.76 -8.74
CA ILE A 94 16.31 -6.38 -10.01
C ILE A 94 14.89 -5.95 -10.45
N LEU A 95 13.99 -5.68 -9.50
CA LEU A 95 12.60 -5.34 -9.80
C LEU A 95 12.39 -3.90 -10.28
N ASN A 96 13.29 -3.00 -9.94
CA ASN A 96 13.23 -1.60 -10.39
C ASN A 96 14.35 -1.27 -11.40
N ASN A 97 14.89 -2.31 -12.05
CA ASN A 97 16.01 -2.19 -13.01
C ASN A 97 17.19 -1.42 -12.43
N TYR A 98 17.51 -1.68 -11.16
CA TYR A 98 18.58 -1.00 -10.41
C TYR A 98 18.48 0.53 -10.42
N SER A 99 17.25 1.05 -10.38
CA SER A 99 17.00 2.49 -10.30
C SER A 99 17.38 3.06 -8.94
N TYR A 100 18.08 4.20 -8.93
CA TYR A 100 18.45 4.96 -7.73
C TYR A 100 17.37 5.96 -7.29
N LYS A 101 16.15 5.84 -7.83
CA LYS A 101 15.04 6.67 -7.40
C LYS A 101 14.53 6.22 -6.03
N HIS A 102 14.10 7.18 -5.22
CA HIS A 102 13.35 6.91 -4.00
C HIS A 102 11.98 6.31 -4.32
N GLY A 103 11.32 5.77 -3.33
CA GLY A 103 9.96 5.27 -3.44
C GLY A 103 8.98 6.10 -2.62
N GLU A 104 7.76 6.25 -3.13
CA GLU A 104 6.67 6.94 -2.46
C GLU A 104 5.36 6.16 -2.58
N ALA A 105 4.57 6.18 -1.52
CA ALA A 105 3.21 5.66 -1.57
C ALA A 105 2.26 6.57 -0.77
N LEU A 106 1.06 6.75 -1.31
CA LEU A 106 -0.06 7.40 -0.64
C LEU A 106 -1.24 6.46 -0.66
N LEU A 107 -1.83 6.23 0.51
CA LEU A 107 -3.03 5.44 0.70
C LEU A 107 -4.10 6.31 1.36
N MET A 108 -5.28 6.35 0.79
CA MET A 108 -6.45 7.05 1.35
C MET A 108 -7.65 6.13 1.36
N SER A 109 -8.40 6.15 2.45
CA SER A 109 -9.65 5.40 2.60
C SER A 109 -10.67 6.26 3.33
N LEU A 110 -11.87 6.34 2.78
CA LEU A 110 -13.01 6.99 3.39
C LEU A 110 -14.19 6.03 3.37
N SER A 111 -14.75 5.75 4.53
CA SER A 111 -15.94 4.93 4.63
C SER A 111 -17.01 5.61 5.49
N TYR A 112 -18.24 5.34 5.13
CA TYR A 112 -19.42 5.74 5.89
C TYR A 112 -20.33 4.54 6.09
N SER A 113 -20.81 4.34 7.31
CA SER A 113 -21.75 3.28 7.62
C SER A 113 -22.87 3.75 8.52
N GLN A 114 -24.09 3.38 8.16
CA GLN A 114 -25.29 3.52 8.97
C GLN A 114 -26.19 2.30 8.76
N LYS A 115 -27.26 2.20 9.53
CA LYS A 115 -28.19 1.07 9.41
C LYS A 115 -28.74 0.93 7.99
N GLY A 116 -28.33 -0.14 7.32
CA GLY A 116 -28.75 -0.49 5.96
C GLY A 116 -27.94 0.14 4.83
N LEU A 117 -26.98 1.04 5.10
CA LEU A 117 -26.12 1.65 4.09
C LEU A 117 -24.66 1.61 4.53
N ALA A 118 -23.78 1.16 3.64
CA ALA A 118 -22.33 1.33 3.78
C ALA A 118 -21.75 1.82 2.45
N ILE A 119 -20.84 2.78 2.53
CA ILE A 119 -20.13 3.36 1.39
C ILE A 119 -18.63 3.30 1.71
N LEU A 120 -17.82 2.94 0.72
CA LEU A 120 -16.36 2.93 0.79
C LEU A 120 -15.81 3.60 -0.47
N ALA A 121 -14.86 4.51 -0.27
CA ALA A 121 -14.04 5.08 -1.33
C ALA A 121 -12.56 4.99 -0.93
N GLN A 122 -11.72 4.49 -1.83
CA GLN A 122 -10.30 4.33 -1.58
C GLN A 122 -9.50 4.83 -2.77
N ALA A 123 -8.32 5.38 -2.49
CA ALA A 123 -7.35 5.76 -3.51
C ALA A 123 -5.95 5.38 -3.04
N LYS A 124 -5.14 4.90 -3.97
CA LYS A 124 -3.75 4.52 -3.74
C LYS A 124 -2.88 5.07 -4.87
N ARG A 125 -1.75 5.67 -4.52
CA ARG A 125 -0.65 5.96 -5.43
C ARG A 125 0.58 5.22 -4.93
N SER A 126 1.32 4.59 -5.81
CA SER A 126 2.62 4.01 -5.47
C SER A 126 3.63 4.26 -6.58
N GLU A 127 4.85 4.61 -6.19
CA GLU A 127 5.99 4.77 -7.08
C GLU A 127 7.20 4.11 -6.44
N ASN A 128 7.85 3.20 -7.16
CA ASN A 128 9.11 2.54 -6.77
C ASN A 128 9.15 2.00 -5.32
N MET A 129 8.05 1.46 -4.81
CA MET A 129 7.89 1.05 -3.41
C MET A 129 8.29 -0.41 -3.13
N SER A 130 9.00 -1.09 -4.04
CA SER A 130 9.53 -2.42 -3.73
C SER A 130 10.60 -2.35 -2.65
N LEU A 131 10.38 -3.03 -1.53
CA LEU A 131 11.34 -3.18 -0.44
C LEU A 131 11.46 -4.66 -0.08
N ARG A 132 12.67 -5.21 -0.23
CA ARG A 132 12.95 -6.63 0.01
C ARG A 132 14.17 -6.80 0.89
N SER A 133 14.21 -7.92 1.60
CA SER A 133 15.41 -8.30 2.37
C SER A 133 16.61 -8.58 1.47
N ASP A 134 16.38 -9.13 0.27
CA ASP A 134 17.40 -9.39 -0.74
C ASP A 134 17.06 -8.68 -2.06
N ARG A 135 17.99 -7.90 -2.62
CA ARG A 135 17.85 -7.15 -3.88
C ARG A 135 17.72 -8.03 -5.10
N GLN A 136 18.23 -9.24 -5.05
CA GLN A 136 18.20 -10.20 -6.15
C GLN A 136 16.99 -11.14 -6.08
N ALA A 137 16.22 -11.07 -5.00
CA ALA A 137 15.03 -11.90 -4.83
C ALA A 137 13.97 -11.62 -5.89
N ASN A 138 13.49 -12.68 -6.50
CA ASN A 138 12.45 -12.62 -7.52
C ASN A 138 11.05 -12.84 -6.94
N LEU A 139 10.03 -12.45 -7.68
CA LEU A 139 8.62 -12.63 -7.34
C LEU A 139 8.29 -12.03 -5.96
N MET A 140 7.72 -12.81 -5.07
CA MET A 140 7.31 -12.38 -3.72
C MET A 140 8.35 -12.69 -2.64
N ALA A 141 9.46 -13.32 -3.00
CA ALA A 141 10.49 -13.70 -2.03
C ALA A 141 11.10 -12.47 -1.34
N GLY A 142 11.25 -12.54 -0.03
CA GLY A 142 11.89 -11.51 0.78
C GLY A 142 11.16 -10.16 0.84
N THR A 143 9.89 -10.07 0.41
CA THR A 143 9.11 -8.82 0.46
C THR A 143 8.90 -8.39 1.91
N ILE A 144 9.26 -7.14 2.22
CA ILE A 144 9.11 -6.52 3.54
C ILE A 144 7.86 -5.63 3.59
N ASN A 145 7.60 -4.87 2.51
CA ASN A 145 6.45 -3.99 2.43
C ASN A 145 5.20 -4.75 1.95
N HIS A 146 4.03 -4.30 2.41
CA HIS A 146 2.74 -4.76 1.93
C HIS A 146 1.99 -3.62 1.25
N MET A 147 1.50 -3.88 0.03
CA MET A 147 0.66 -2.95 -0.72
C MET A 147 -0.74 -3.57 -0.87
N PRO A 148 -1.78 -2.99 -0.26
CA PRO A 148 -3.11 -3.56 -0.33
C PRO A 148 -3.65 -3.53 -1.76
N PRO A 149 -4.29 -4.60 -2.23
CA PRO A 149 -4.97 -4.62 -3.52
C PRO A 149 -6.23 -3.74 -3.48
N PHE A 150 -6.48 -2.99 -4.55
CA PHE A 150 -7.69 -2.19 -4.71
C PHE A 150 -8.65 -2.84 -5.72
N ALA A 151 -8.88 -4.12 -5.51
CA ALA A 151 -9.86 -4.89 -6.26
C ALA A 151 -10.57 -5.85 -5.30
N THR A 152 -11.89 -5.97 -5.45
CA THR A 152 -12.65 -6.95 -4.70
C THR A 152 -12.35 -8.34 -5.24
N GLN A 153 -11.95 -9.26 -4.36
CA GLN A 153 -11.83 -10.66 -4.73
C GLN A 153 -13.22 -11.22 -5.03
N HIS A 154 -13.34 -11.87 -6.17
CA HIS A 154 -14.54 -12.58 -6.57
C HIS A 154 -14.38 -14.08 -6.36
N THR A 155 -15.48 -14.75 -6.04
CA THR A 155 -15.52 -16.22 -5.88
C THR A 155 -15.30 -16.95 -7.21
N TYR A 156 -15.53 -16.27 -8.34
CA TYR A 156 -15.39 -16.84 -9.67
C TYR A 156 -13.95 -16.79 -10.15
N MET A 157 -13.43 -17.94 -10.59
CA MET A 157 -12.03 -18.09 -11.01
C MET A 157 -11.65 -17.12 -12.14
N LEU A 158 -12.54 -16.87 -13.09
CA LEU A 158 -12.27 -15.95 -14.21
C LEU A 158 -11.98 -14.53 -13.73
N ALA A 159 -12.72 -14.03 -12.73
CA ALA A 159 -12.50 -12.72 -12.15
C ALA A 159 -11.23 -12.68 -11.26
N SER A 160 -10.83 -13.80 -10.68
CA SER A 160 -9.61 -13.89 -9.87
C SER A 160 -8.33 -14.01 -10.70
N LEU A 161 -8.44 -14.37 -11.98
CA LEU A 161 -7.29 -14.42 -12.91
C LEU A 161 -6.79 -13.02 -13.32
N TYR A 162 -7.60 -11.98 -13.09
CA TYR A 162 -7.24 -10.59 -13.40
C TYR A 162 -7.20 -9.74 -12.13
N PRO A 163 -6.26 -9.97 -11.23
CA PRO A 163 -6.10 -9.14 -10.04
C PRO A 163 -5.54 -7.78 -10.45
N TYR A 164 -6.40 -6.81 -10.62
CA TYR A 164 -5.98 -5.46 -10.97
C TYR A 164 -5.27 -4.78 -9.80
N GLY A 165 -4.07 -4.25 -10.03
CA GLY A 165 -3.32 -3.43 -9.08
C GLY A 165 -3.02 -4.12 -7.76
N THR A 166 -2.82 -5.42 -7.79
CA THR A 166 -2.71 -6.19 -6.56
C THR A 166 -1.36 -6.08 -5.90
N GLU A 167 -0.29 -6.03 -6.66
CA GLU A 167 1.03 -6.20 -6.07
C GLU A 167 2.13 -5.45 -6.82
N LYS A 168 1.73 -4.65 -7.83
CA LYS A 168 2.72 -3.84 -8.51
C LYS A 168 3.16 -2.73 -7.58
N THR A 169 4.33 -2.86 -7.07
CA THR A 169 5.09 -1.80 -6.42
C THR A 169 5.55 -0.75 -7.43
N ALA A 170 5.33 -1.03 -8.71
CA ALA A 170 5.57 -0.12 -9.81
C ALA A 170 4.48 0.95 -9.86
N ASN A 171 4.86 2.05 -10.41
CA ASN A 171 4.16 3.31 -10.59
C ASN A 171 2.70 3.13 -11.00
N GLU A 172 1.77 3.28 -10.08
CA GLU A 172 0.34 3.15 -10.34
C GLU A 172 -0.52 4.07 -9.47
N TRP A 173 -1.64 4.49 -10.05
CA TRP A 173 -2.82 4.97 -9.35
C TRP A 173 -3.89 3.90 -9.34
N ALA A 174 -4.50 3.64 -8.20
CA ALA A 174 -5.63 2.74 -8.06
C ALA A 174 -6.76 3.42 -7.28
N PHE A 175 -7.98 3.25 -7.76
CA PHE A 175 -9.19 3.78 -7.14
C PHE A 175 -10.19 2.65 -6.98
N GLN A 176 -10.89 2.61 -5.84
CA GLN A 176 -11.96 1.66 -5.58
C GLN A 176 -13.12 2.35 -4.91
N GLY A 177 -14.33 2.03 -5.35
CA GLY A 177 -15.56 2.45 -4.72
C GLY A 177 -16.48 1.27 -4.48
N GLU A 178 -17.15 1.26 -3.34
CA GLU A 178 -18.15 0.25 -2.99
C GLU A 178 -19.36 0.91 -2.33
N ILE A 179 -20.55 0.50 -2.73
CA ILE A 179 -21.81 0.85 -2.08
C ILE A 179 -22.54 -0.43 -1.76
N ARG A 180 -22.97 -0.55 -0.51
CA ARG A 180 -23.79 -1.66 -0.03
C ARG A 180 -25.06 -1.09 0.59
N TYR A 181 -26.20 -1.56 0.09
CA TYR A 181 -27.51 -1.16 0.62
C TYR A 181 -28.36 -2.38 0.95
N THR A 182 -28.97 -2.38 2.13
CA THR A 182 -29.83 -3.47 2.61
C THR A 182 -31.24 -2.97 2.87
N TRP A 183 -32.19 -3.43 2.07
CA TRP A 183 -33.62 -3.22 2.30
C TRP A 183 -34.10 -4.09 3.46
N LYS A 184 -34.93 -3.48 4.32
CA LYS A 184 -35.50 -4.19 5.47
C LYS A 184 -36.48 -5.28 5.01
N ARG A 185 -36.62 -6.31 5.84
CA ARG A 185 -37.64 -7.35 5.70
C ARG A 185 -39.04 -6.73 5.68
N GLY A 186 -39.96 -7.32 4.92
CA GLY A 186 -41.35 -6.87 4.82
C GLY A 186 -41.57 -5.64 3.94
N THR A 187 -40.50 -5.05 3.38
CA THR A 187 -40.63 -3.98 2.38
C THR A 187 -40.73 -4.56 0.96
N LYS A 188 -41.28 -3.78 0.03
CA LYS A 188 -41.48 -4.19 -1.37
C LYS A 188 -40.18 -4.70 -2.03
N MET A 189 -39.01 -4.07 -1.72
CA MET A 189 -37.70 -4.47 -2.25
C MET A 189 -36.97 -5.46 -1.33
N GLY A 190 -37.30 -5.49 -0.05
CA GLY A 190 -36.64 -6.36 0.93
C GLY A 190 -37.22 -7.79 1.01
N GLY A 191 -38.44 -7.97 0.55
CA GLY A 191 -39.10 -9.27 0.59
C GLY A 191 -39.21 -9.86 2.01
N ARG A 192 -39.37 -11.18 2.09
CA ARG A 192 -39.54 -11.92 3.36
C ARG A 192 -38.30 -11.92 4.24
N TYR A 193 -37.10 -11.91 3.64
CA TYR A 193 -35.82 -12.12 4.35
C TYR A 193 -34.92 -10.87 4.40
N GLY A 194 -35.27 -9.85 3.64
CA GLY A 194 -34.40 -8.70 3.37
C GLY A 194 -33.56 -8.92 2.10
N THR A 195 -33.20 -7.85 1.42
CA THR A 195 -32.38 -7.88 0.19
C THR A 195 -31.20 -6.97 0.35
N THR A 196 -30.00 -7.43 0.02
CA THR A 196 -28.79 -6.62 0.01
C THR A 196 -28.26 -6.49 -1.42
N LEU A 197 -28.04 -5.26 -1.85
CA LEU A 197 -27.33 -4.94 -3.08
C LEU A 197 -25.91 -4.48 -2.72
N LYS A 198 -24.93 -5.00 -3.42
CA LYS A 198 -23.54 -4.57 -3.34
C LYS A 198 -23.06 -4.19 -4.74
N LEU A 199 -22.56 -2.98 -4.89
CA LEU A 199 -21.91 -2.48 -6.11
C LEU A 199 -20.46 -2.16 -5.78
N ASN A 200 -19.54 -2.61 -6.62
CA ASN A 200 -18.12 -2.33 -6.49
C ASN A 200 -17.55 -1.94 -7.86
N ALA A 201 -16.69 -0.94 -7.87
CA ALA A 201 -15.96 -0.51 -9.04
C ALA A 201 -14.50 -0.24 -8.68
N SER A 202 -13.59 -0.64 -9.54
CA SER A 202 -12.16 -0.39 -9.41
C SER A 202 -11.59 0.14 -10.71
N HIS A 203 -10.67 1.09 -10.61
CA HIS A 203 -9.96 1.66 -11.75
C HIS A 203 -8.48 1.81 -11.41
N ILE A 204 -7.62 1.28 -12.28
CA ILE A 204 -6.17 1.29 -12.06
C ILE A 204 -5.49 1.77 -13.34
N ARG A 205 -4.49 2.63 -13.18
CA ARG A 205 -3.67 3.15 -14.28
C ARG A 205 -2.21 3.30 -13.84
N GLY A 206 -1.29 3.11 -14.79
CA GLY A 206 0.12 3.46 -14.58
C GLY A 206 0.35 4.97 -14.44
N THR A 207 1.42 5.36 -13.74
CA THR A 207 1.84 6.77 -13.55
C THR A 207 3.03 7.14 -14.44
N SER A 208 3.38 6.30 -15.41
CA SER A 208 4.52 6.53 -16.32
C SER A 208 4.38 7.76 -17.14
#